data_55e0344ea601d19bc07e4147da4a6280
#
_entry.id   55e0344ea601d19bc07e4147da4a6280
#
_cell.length_a   1.000
_cell.length_b   1.000
_cell.length_c   1.000
_cell.angle_alpha   90.00
_cell.angle_beta   90.00
_cell.angle_gamma   90.00
#
_symmetry.space_group_name_H-M   'P 1'
#
loop_
_entity.id
_entity.type
_entity.pdbx_description
1 polymer ?
#
loop_
_entity_poly.entity_id
_entity_poly.type
_entity_poly.pdbx_seq_one_letter_code
_entity_poly.pdbx_strand_id
1 'polypeptide(L)'
;MRSANARRIVVVGAGIGGLTTAALLVRSGYQVTVLEAHVYAGGCAGTFYHKGYRFDSGATLAGGFSGGGPHAQVAAALNLQWPVSAVDPAWVVHLPGRTVTQWADAERWRAESQAAFPGSAGFWRAQEQLADISWDIASRPFPWPPESARDLAAVAAAVRPRTLLALPHLLRTVAQLASAHGASAELRTFLDAQLLIAAQTVSHSAHALYGSAALDLPRRGVNHVHGGIGALASTLADWLRAHGSAVHYRHTVEQIEVRSGRAVAVRTSQGLRVPCDYLVANLTPWSLRALLGAAAPAALTREVQRRPDTWGAFTLYLGLDAQALPAGLADHHQVVVDASRPLGEGNSVFVSLSDALDARRAPAGMRAATLSTHTAIAPWWQLHHAGGSAYAERKAAYTQQLLAAAERAVPGISRATRLCLAGTPLTFEYFTGRAQGMVGGFAQTSLFNVRGPHTGLANAWLVGDSVFPGQSTAGVTLGGMRVARAVMAAAGPASWQLPHSQQTAASWHIPSTQ
;
A
#
# COMPACT_ATOMS: atom_id res chain seq x y z
N MET A 1 1.02 -7.98 37.79
CA MET A 1 2.32 -7.29 37.98
C MET A 1 3.05 -7.31 36.63
N ARG A 2 3.40 -6.16 36.07
CA ARG A 2 4.19 -6.08 34.82
C ARG A 2 5.62 -6.51 35.15
N SER A 3 6.17 -7.48 34.41
CA SER A 3 7.57 -7.88 34.58
C SER A 3 8.46 -6.65 34.28
N ALA A 4 9.34 -6.31 35.24
CA ALA A 4 10.28 -5.20 35.15
C ALA A 4 11.26 -5.32 33.95
N ASN A 5 11.27 -6.46 33.27
CA ASN A 5 12.20 -6.81 32.17
C ASN A 5 11.56 -6.94 30.81
N ALA A 6 10.28 -6.56 30.65
CA ALA A 6 9.62 -6.63 29.34
C ALA A 6 10.19 -5.55 28.39
N ARG A 7 10.71 -5.96 27.22
CA ARG A 7 11.24 -5.05 26.21
C ARG A 7 10.12 -4.18 25.63
N ARG A 8 10.34 -2.88 25.66
CA ARG A 8 9.38 -1.85 25.20
C ARG A 8 9.64 -1.54 23.74
N ILE A 9 8.64 -1.76 22.92
CA ILE A 9 8.70 -1.44 21.50
C ILE A 9 7.73 -0.29 21.22
N VAL A 10 8.22 0.77 20.58
CA VAL A 10 7.39 1.87 20.13
C VAL A 10 7.24 1.77 18.61
N VAL A 11 5.99 1.86 18.14
CA VAL A 11 5.64 1.95 16.72
C VAL A 11 5.12 3.36 16.44
N VAL A 12 5.79 4.07 15.54
CA VAL A 12 5.39 5.42 15.12
C VAL A 12 4.61 5.32 13.82
N GLY A 13 3.35 5.71 13.86
CA GLY A 13 2.39 5.65 12.76
C GLY A 13 1.55 4.36 12.74
N ALA A 14 0.22 4.53 12.76
CA ALA A 14 -0.76 3.45 12.71
C ALA A 14 -1.23 3.12 11.28
N GLY A 15 -0.34 3.14 10.30
CA GLY A 15 -0.59 2.56 8.99
C GLY A 15 -0.58 1.01 9.04
N ILE A 16 -1.09 0.35 7.99
CA ILE A 16 -1.25 -1.11 7.95
C ILE A 16 0.08 -1.85 8.26
N GLY A 17 1.21 -1.40 7.69
CA GLY A 17 2.52 -2.03 7.95
C GLY A 17 2.96 -1.95 9.40
N GLY A 18 2.80 -0.78 10.03
CA GLY A 18 3.11 -0.55 11.45
C GLY A 18 2.22 -1.36 12.37
N LEU A 19 0.91 -1.36 12.13
CA LEU A 19 -0.06 -2.12 12.92
C LEU A 19 0.14 -3.63 12.78
N THR A 20 0.44 -4.12 11.56
CA THR A 20 0.80 -5.53 11.35
C THR A 20 2.02 -5.92 12.16
N THR A 21 3.08 -5.08 12.10
CA THR A 21 4.30 -5.30 12.90
C THR A 21 3.97 -5.33 14.39
N ALA A 22 3.22 -4.33 14.88
CA ALA A 22 2.82 -4.22 16.26
C ALA A 22 2.04 -5.46 16.75
N ALA A 23 1.02 -5.88 15.99
CA ALA A 23 0.17 -7.01 16.35
C ALA A 23 0.96 -8.33 16.44
N LEU A 24 1.87 -8.58 15.49
CA LEU A 24 2.72 -9.77 15.51
C LEU A 24 3.72 -9.75 16.66
N LEU A 25 4.26 -8.60 17.03
CA LEU A 25 5.13 -8.44 18.19
C LEU A 25 4.37 -8.66 19.51
N VAL A 26 3.16 -8.12 19.65
CA VAL A 26 2.30 -8.36 20.82
C VAL A 26 1.96 -9.84 20.96
N ARG A 27 1.55 -10.49 19.87
CA ARG A 27 1.32 -11.93 19.86
C ARG A 27 2.55 -12.72 20.32
N SER A 28 3.74 -12.25 19.99
CA SER A 28 5.01 -12.87 20.37
C SER A 28 5.46 -12.50 21.79
N GLY A 29 4.63 -11.78 22.57
CA GLY A 29 4.86 -11.47 23.98
C GLY A 29 5.69 -10.20 24.23
N TYR A 30 5.78 -9.26 23.29
CA TYR A 30 6.44 -7.97 23.51
C TYR A 30 5.44 -6.90 23.98
N GLN A 31 5.93 -5.94 24.76
CA GLN A 31 5.17 -4.75 25.13
C GLN A 31 5.25 -3.72 24.01
N VAL A 32 4.12 -3.41 23.36
CA VAL A 32 4.08 -2.48 22.23
C VAL A 32 3.21 -1.28 22.54
N THR A 33 3.69 -0.09 22.18
CA THR A 33 2.93 1.17 22.16
C THR A 33 2.92 1.71 20.74
N VAL A 34 1.73 1.99 20.21
CA VAL A 34 1.55 2.61 18.89
C VAL A 34 1.16 4.07 19.08
N LEU A 35 1.84 4.96 18.38
CA LEU A 35 1.59 6.41 18.38
C LEU A 35 1.14 6.84 16.97
N GLU A 36 -0.04 7.46 16.87
CA GLU A 36 -0.64 7.92 15.62
C GLU A 36 -0.97 9.41 15.72
N ALA A 37 -0.57 10.15 14.70
CA ALA A 37 -0.81 11.59 14.64
C ALA A 37 -2.30 11.92 14.41
N HIS A 38 -2.98 11.12 13.59
CA HIS A 38 -4.38 11.34 13.23
C HIS A 38 -5.36 10.82 14.29
N VAL A 39 -6.64 11.10 14.07
CA VAL A 39 -7.75 10.66 14.94
C VAL A 39 -8.21 9.23 14.66
N TYR A 40 -7.71 8.61 13.58
CA TYR A 40 -7.98 7.23 13.16
C TYR A 40 -6.74 6.59 12.52
N ALA A 41 -6.72 5.27 12.45
CA ALA A 41 -5.65 4.49 11.86
C ALA A 41 -5.80 4.35 10.34
N GLY A 42 -4.70 4.00 9.65
CA GLY A 42 -4.69 3.59 8.25
C GLY A 42 -3.77 4.41 7.34
N GLY A 43 -3.49 5.68 7.68
CA GLY A 43 -2.68 6.55 6.83
C GLY A 43 -3.30 6.70 5.43
N CYS A 44 -2.52 6.43 4.35
CA CYS A 44 -3.04 6.46 2.97
C CYS A 44 -4.05 5.35 2.65
N ALA A 45 -4.14 4.30 3.48
CA ALA A 45 -5.20 3.29 3.45
C ALA A 45 -6.20 3.54 4.60
N GLY A 46 -6.43 4.78 4.96
CA GLY A 46 -7.45 5.20 5.92
C GLY A 46 -8.79 5.46 5.24
N THR A 47 -9.85 5.46 6.04
CA THR A 47 -11.20 5.87 5.62
C THR A 47 -11.66 7.01 6.53
N PHE A 48 -11.97 8.16 5.95
CA PHE A 48 -12.45 9.32 6.72
C PHE A 48 -13.96 9.52 6.57
N TYR A 49 -14.55 10.13 7.59
CA TYR A 49 -15.96 10.47 7.61
C TYR A 49 -16.16 11.94 7.26
N HIS A 50 -17.11 12.22 6.35
CA HIS A 50 -17.55 13.58 6.05
C HIS A 50 -19.01 13.62 5.61
N LYS A 51 -19.86 14.39 6.30
CA LYS A 51 -21.28 14.62 5.96
C LYS A 51 -22.07 13.33 5.64
N GLY A 52 -21.94 12.30 6.47
CA GLY A 52 -22.64 11.03 6.30
C GLY A 52 -21.92 10.01 5.41
N TYR A 53 -20.88 10.42 4.69
CA TYR A 53 -20.10 9.53 3.82
C TYR A 53 -18.82 9.07 4.50
N ARG A 54 -18.37 7.88 4.13
CA ARG A 54 -17.04 7.35 4.43
C ARG A 54 -16.25 7.18 3.14
N PHE A 55 -15.18 7.95 3.00
CA PHE A 55 -14.32 7.97 1.83
C PHE A 55 -12.99 7.30 2.13
N ASP A 56 -12.52 6.49 1.21
CA ASP A 56 -11.16 5.96 1.26
C ASP A 56 -10.18 7.04 0.83
N SER A 57 -9.19 7.33 1.66
CA SER A 57 -8.31 8.49 1.48
C SER A 57 -7.37 8.37 0.27
N GLY A 58 -6.95 7.15 -0.08
CA GLY A 58 -6.06 6.91 -1.21
C GLY A 58 -6.26 5.51 -1.80
N ALA A 59 -5.82 4.47 -1.09
CA ALA A 59 -6.07 3.09 -1.51
C ALA A 59 -7.56 2.75 -1.42
N THR A 60 -8.10 2.07 -2.44
CA THR A 60 -9.52 1.69 -2.51
C THR A 60 -9.71 0.20 -2.78
N LEU A 61 -8.64 -0.50 -3.16
CA LEU A 61 -8.61 -1.94 -3.44
C LEU A 61 -7.74 -2.67 -2.45
N ALA A 62 -8.14 -3.87 -2.07
CA ALA A 62 -7.37 -4.74 -1.20
C ALA A 62 -7.32 -6.16 -1.75
N GLY A 63 -6.17 -6.80 -1.60
CA GLY A 63 -5.96 -8.21 -1.96
C GLY A 63 -5.11 -8.92 -0.91
N GLY A 64 -4.83 -10.21 -1.14
CA GLY A 64 -3.98 -11.00 -0.22
C GLY A 64 -4.75 -11.66 0.93
N PHE A 65 -6.06 -11.84 0.81
CA PHE A 65 -6.93 -12.48 1.81
C PHE A 65 -7.14 -13.97 1.58
N SER A 66 -6.76 -14.50 0.42
CA SER A 66 -6.93 -15.92 0.04
C SER A 66 -5.59 -16.58 -0.26
N GLY A 67 -5.58 -17.92 -0.33
CA GLY A 67 -4.46 -18.70 -0.86
C GLY A 67 -3.10 -18.50 -0.17
N GLY A 68 -3.08 -18.25 1.15
CA GLY A 68 -1.83 -18.00 1.87
C GLY A 68 -1.26 -16.58 1.66
N GLY A 69 -2.05 -15.65 1.13
CA GLY A 69 -1.69 -14.25 0.97
C GLY A 69 -1.40 -13.57 2.32
N PRO A 70 -0.74 -12.38 2.31
CA PRO A 70 -0.27 -11.75 3.54
C PRO A 70 -1.35 -11.48 4.59
N HIS A 71 -2.52 -11.00 4.16
CA HIS A 71 -3.64 -10.76 5.07
C HIS A 71 -4.22 -12.07 5.62
N ALA A 72 -4.30 -13.14 4.81
CA ALA A 72 -4.70 -14.46 5.29
C ALA A 72 -3.73 -15.01 6.35
N GLN A 73 -2.41 -14.87 6.13
CA GLN A 73 -1.40 -15.26 7.10
C GLN A 73 -1.52 -14.49 8.43
N VAL A 74 -1.75 -13.18 8.36
CA VAL A 74 -1.95 -12.35 9.55
C VAL A 74 -3.24 -12.74 10.28
N ALA A 75 -4.34 -12.99 9.54
CA ALA A 75 -5.60 -13.47 10.12
C ALA A 75 -5.41 -14.79 10.88
N ALA A 76 -4.76 -15.76 10.26
CA ALA A 76 -4.43 -17.03 10.91
C ALA A 76 -3.53 -16.84 12.14
N ALA A 77 -2.51 -15.99 12.03
CA ALA A 77 -1.59 -15.72 13.12
C ALA A 77 -2.26 -15.05 14.32
N LEU A 78 -3.19 -14.15 14.11
CA LEU A 78 -3.83 -13.35 15.16
C LEU A 78 -5.21 -13.90 15.56
N ASN A 79 -5.70 -14.94 14.91
CA ASN A 79 -7.05 -15.47 15.06
C ASN A 79 -8.11 -14.37 14.90
N LEU A 80 -8.02 -13.61 13.81
CA LEU A 80 -8.97 -12.55 13.48
C LEU A 80 -9.65 -12.81 12.14
N GLN A 81 -10.76 -12.14 11.91
CA GLN A 81 -11.47 -12.13 10.63
C GLN A 81 -11.41 -10.73 10.02
N TRP A 82 -11.10 -10.66 8.73
CA TRP A 82 -11.14 -9.41 7.99
C TRP A 82 -12.56 -9.10 7.53
N PRO A 83 -13.01 -7.85 7.61
CA PRO A 83 -14.33 -7.45 7.14
C PRO A 83 -14.34 -7.28 5.61
N VAL A 84 -14.21 -8.37 4.87
CA VAL A 84 -14.06 -8.32 3.41
C VAL A 84 -14.98 -9.30 2.70
N SER A 85 -15.34 -8.98 1.45
CA SER A 85 -16.00 -9.86 0.49
C SER A 85 -15.28 -9.79 -0.85
N ALA A 86 -15.27 -10.90 -1.61
CA ALA A 86 -14.65 -10.96 -2.93
C ALA A 86 -15.39 -10.07 -3.93
N VAL A 87 -14.64 -9.47 -4.86
CA VAL A 87 -15.15 -8.64 -5.95
C VAL A 87 -14.77 -9.28 -7.29
N ASP A 88 -15.75 -9.51 -8.16
CA ASP A 88 -15.56 -9.97 -9.53
C ASP A 88 -16.64 -9.35 -10.45
N PRO A 89 -16.26 -8.55 -11.47
CA PRO A 89 -14.91 -8.27 -11.93
C PRO A 89 -14.10 -7.41 -10.94
N ALA A 90 -12.78 -7.60 -10.95
CA ALA A 90 -11.86 -6.81 -10.13
C ALA A 90 -11.94 -5.32 -10.45
N TRP A 91 -11.92 -4.98 -11.74
CA TRP A 91 -12.21 -3.66 -12.31
C TRP A 91 -12.39 -3.71 -13.81
N VAL A 92 -12.89 -2.61 -14.38
CA VAL A 92 -13.06 -2.42 -15.84
C VAL A 92 -12.09 -1.34 -16.33
N VAL A 93 -11.31 -1.63 -17.35
CA VAL A 93 -10.36 -0.69 -17.96
C VAL A 93 -10.92 -0.12 -19.24
N HIS A 94 -11.06 1.19 -19.28
CA HIS A 94 -11.53 1.95 -20.46
C HIS A 94 -10.34 2.56 -21.17
N LEU A 95 -9.91 1.95 -22.25
CA LEU A 95 -8.90 2.47 -23.19
C LEU A 95 -9.59 3.28 -24.29
N PRO A 96 -8.88 4.17 -25.01
CA PRO A 96 -9.42 4.77 -26.21
C PRO A 96 -9.87 3.70 -27.22
N GLY A 97 -11.16 3.67 -27.50
CA GLY A 97 -11.76 2.73 -28.45
C GLY A 97 -11.99 1.29 -27.96
N ARG A 98 -11.71 0.98 -26.70
CA ARG A 98 -11.83 -0.38 -26.17
C ARG A 98 -12.08 -0.41 -24.66
N THR A 99 -12.91 -1.35 -24.23
CA THR A 99 -13.10 -1.67 -22.81
C THR A 99 -12.61 -3.09 -22.55
N VAL A 100 -11.92 -3.31 -21.42
CA VAL A 100 -11.34 -4.59 -21.00
C VAL A 100 -11.75 -4.87 -19.57
N THR A 101 -12.41 -5.99 -19.33
CA THR A 101 -12.84 -6.40 -17.98
C THR A 101 -11.81 -7.32 -17.34
N GLN A 102 -11.28 -6.91 -16.19
CA GLN A 102 -10.34 -7.70 -15.40
C GLN A 102 -11.12 -8.67 -14.50
N TRP A 103 -11.21 -9.92 -14.92
CA TRP A 103 -11.87 -10.97 -14.18
C TRP A 103 -10.92 -11.65 -13.19
N ALA A 104 -11.42 -12.04 -12.03
CA ALA A 104 -10.72 -12.94 -11.11
C ALA A 104 -10.76 -14.39 -11.61
N ASP A 105 -11.85 -14.76 -12.29
CA ASP A 105 -11.98 -16.07 -12.93
C ASP A 105 -11.00 -16.21 -14.10
N ALA A 106 -10.18 -17.28 -14.07
CA ALA A 106 -9.09 -17.50 -15.02
C ALA A 106 -9.58 -17.78 -16.45
N GLU A 107 -10.76 -18.42 -16.62
CA GLU A 107 -11.28 -18.72 -17.96
C GLU A 107 -11.89 -17.47 -18.59
N ARG A 108 -12.67 -16.73 -17.82
CA ARG A 108 -13.22 -15.43 -18.27
C ARG A 108 -12.09 -14.46 -18.60
N TRP A 109 -11.05 -14.37 -17.76
CA TRP A 109 -9.90 -13.50 -18.05
C TRP A 109 -9.15 -13.93 -19.33
N ARG A 110 -8.97 -15.23 -19.51
CA ARG A 110 -8.30 -15.75 -20.74
C ARG A 110 -9.10 -15.41 -21.99
N ALA A 111 -10.41 -15.56 -21.96
CA ALA A 111 -11.28 -15.20 -23.08
C ALA A 111 -11.25 -13.68 -23.34
N GLU A 112 -11.41 -12.86 -22.30
CA GLU A 112 -11.39 -11.40 -22.36
C GLU A 112 -10.05 -10.87 -22.91
N SER A 113 -8.94 -11.34 -22.36
CA SER A 113 -7.60 -10.89 -22.74
C SER A 113 -7.24 -11.29 -24.18
N GLN A 114 -7.70 -12.45 -24.66
CA GLN A 114 -7.54 -12.84 -26.07
C GLN A 114 -8.40 -12.03 -27.03
N ALA A 115 -9.64 -11.75 -26.67
CA ALA A 115 -10.53 -10.90 -27.45
C ALA A 115 -10.01 -9.45 -27.50
N ALA A 116 -9.57 -8.93 -26.36
CA ALA A 116 -9.04 -7.57 -26.28
C ALA A 116 -7.65 -7.43 -26.93
N PHE A 117 -6.78 -8.41 -26.78
CA PHE A 117 -5.38 -8.36 -27.24
C PHE A 117 -5.01 -9.67 -27.97
N PRO A 118 -5.43 -9.87 -29.21
CA PRO A 118 -5.11 -11.06 -29.98
C PRO A 118 -3.60 -11.37 -29.99
N GLY A 119 -3.24 -12.65 -29.77
CA GLY A 119 -1.85 -13.08 -29.71
C GLY A 119 -1.14 -12.90 -28.36
N SER A 120 -1.80 -12.31 -27.34
CA SER A 120 -1.19 -12.02 -26.05
C SER A 120 -1.05 -13.22 -25.09
N ALA A 121 -1.57 -14.40 -25.43
CA ALA A 121 -1.59 -15.57 -24.56
C ALA A 121 -0.19 -16.00 -24.06
N GLY A 122 0.85 -15.84 -24.88
CA GLY A 122 2.24 -16.12 -24.50
C GLY A 122 2.73 -15.21 -23.38
N PHE A 123 2.42 -13.92 -23.47
CA PHE A 123 2.74 -12.92 -22.43
C PHE A 123 2.05 -13.26 -21.10
N TRP A 124 0.74 -13.52 -21.12
CA TRP A 124 -0.01 -13.78 -19.90
C TRP A 124 0.48 -15.03 -19.17
N ARG A 125 0.80 -16.12 -19.90
CA ARG A 125 1.41 -17.32 -19.28
C ARG A 125 2.76 -17.01 -18.63
N ALA A 126 3.63 -16.24 -19.30
CA ALA A 126 4.93 -15.87 -18.75
C ALA A 126 4.77 -14.94 -17.53
N GLN A 127 3.83 -13.99 -17.59
CA GLN A 127 3.51 -13.08 -16.49
C GLN A 127 3.01 -13.84 -15.26
N GLU A 128 2.06 -14.78 -15.41
CA GLU A 128 1.52 -15.61 -14.33
C GLU A 128 2.62 -16.45 -13.67
N GLN A 129 3.48 -17.08 -14.47
CA GLN A 129 4.61 -17.85 -13.96
C GLN A 129 5.57 -17.01 -13.13
N LEU A 130 5.93 -15.82 -13.62
CA LEU A 130 6.80 -14.89 -12.90
C LEU A 130 6.13 -14.33 -11.65
N ALA A 131 4.84 -14.06 -11.70
CA ALA A 131 4.07 -13.62 -10.55
C ALA A 131 4.06 -14.66 -9.42
N ASP A 132 3.83 -15.94 -9.76
CA ASP A 132 3.87 -17.04 -8.79
C ASP A 132 5.24 -17.16 -8.12
N ILE A 133 6.32 -17.06 -8.91
CA ILE A 133 7.69 -17.08 -8.38
C ILE A 133 7.94 -15.86 -7.48
N SER A 134 7.51 -14.68 -7.90
CA SER A 134 7.72 -13.43 -7.16
C SER A 134 7.01 -13.45 -5.81
N TRP A 135 5.75 -13.89 -5.77
CA TRP A 135 4.99 -14.02 -4.52
C TRP A 135 5.56 -15.10 -3.60
N ASP A 136 5.98 -16.25 -4.15
CA ASP A 136 6.63 -17.29 -3.38
C ASP A 136 7.93 -16.78 -2.74
N ILE A 137 8.80 -16.09 -3.49
CA ILE A 137 10.03 -15.49 -2.98
C ILE A 137 9.70 -14.43 -1.91
N ALA A 138 8.81 -13.49 -2.20
CA ALA A 138 8.51 -12.38 -1.32
C ALA A 138 7.92 -12.84 0.04
N SER A 139 7.18 -13.95 0.06
CA SER A 139 6.59 -14.52 1.28
C SER A 139 7.58 -15.23 2.19
N ARG A 140 8.78 -15.57 1.70
CA ARG A 140 9.78 -16.31 2.48
C ARG A 140 10.50 -15.43 3.51
N PRO A 141 10.94 -16.01 4.64
CA PRO A 141 11.54 -15.28 5.75
C PRO A 141 13.06 -15.07 5.59
N PHE A 142 13.52 -14.47 4.51
CA PHE A 142 14.93 -14.09 4.35
C PHE A 142 15.08 -12.57 4.29
N PRO A 143 16.21 -11.98 4.74
CA PRO A 143 16.45 -10.54 4.65
C PRO A 143 16.60 -10.11 3.19
N TRP A 144 15.95 -8.99 2.81
CA TRP A 144 16.11 -8.39 1.50
C TRP A 144 15.97 -6.86 1.56
N PRO A 145 16.87 -6.09 0.97
CA PRO A 145 18.13 -6.55 0.33
C PRO A 145 19.10 -7.16 1.35
N PRO A 146 20.01 -8.08 0.93
CA PRO A 146 21.04 -8.61 1.81
C PRO A 146 22.09 -7.53 2.12
N GLU A 147 22.43 -7.36 3.39
CA GLU A 147 23.40 -6.37 3.87
C GLU A 147 24.66 -7.03 4.48
N SER A 148 24.66 -8.35 4.64
CA SER A 148 25.74 -9.12 5.22
C SER A 148 25.96 -10.46 4.49
N ALA A 149 27.13 -11.07 4.70
CA ALA A 149 27.41 -12.43 4.20
C ALA A 149 26.39 -13.46 4.76
N ARG A 150 25.92 -13.28 6.00
CA ARG A 150 24.86 -14.11 6.59
C ARG A 150 23.55 -13.96 5.85
N ASP A 151 23.19 -12.75 5.44
CA ASP A 151 21.98 -12.49 4.67
C ASP A 151 22.06 -13.12 3.29
N LEU A 152 23.24 -13.03 2.63
CA LEU A 152 23.48 -13.70 1.35
C LEU A 152 23.35 -15.21 1.47
N ALA A 153 23.87 -15.82 2.54
CA ALA A 153 23.70 -17.24 2.81
C ALA A 153 22.20 -17.60 3.03
N ALA A 154 21.45 -16.76 3.75
CA ALA A 154 20.02 -16.95 3.96
C ALA A 154 19.21 -16.83 2.65
N VAL A 155 19.58 -15.90 1.78
CA VAL A 155 19.00 -15.76 0.44
C VAL A 155 19.29 -17.01 -0.41
N ALA A 156 20.57 -17.47 -0.42
CA ALA A 156 20.94 -18.66 -1.15
C ALA A 156 20.18 -19.91 -0.68
N ALA A 157 20.03 -20.08 0.65
CA ALA A 157 19.25 -21.18 1.23
C ALA A 157 17.75 -21.08 0.90
N ALA A 158 17.24 -19.89 0.60
CA ALA A 158 15.84 -19.70 0.21
C ALA A 158 15.59 -19.97 -1.28
N VAL A 159 16.62 -20.15 -2.12
CA VAL A 159 16.48 -20.47 -3.54
C VAL A 159 15.94 -21.88 -3.69
N ARG A 160 14.89 -22.03 -4.52
CA ARG A 160 14.29 -23.33 -4.92
C ARG A 160 14.51 -23.53 -6.42
N PRO A 161 14.43 -24.78 -6.94
CA PRO A 161 14.57 -25.03 -8.38
C PRO A 161 13.65 -24.13 -9.24
N ARG A 162 12.39 -23.95 -8.82
CA ARG A 162 11.43 -23.07 -9.52
C ARG A 162 11.90 -21.60 -9.56
N THR A 163 12.63 -21.13 -8.55
CA THR A 163 13.18 -19.76 -8.51
C THR A 163 14.18 -19.51 -9.64
N LEU A 164 14.88 -20.56 -10.08
CA LEU A 164 15.87 -20.45 -11.17
C LEU A 164 15.23 -20.05 -12.50
N LEU A 165 13.94 -20.31 -12.70
CA LEU A 165 13.18 -19.87 -13.89
C LEU A 165 13.07 -18.35 -13.97
N ALA A 166 13.28 -17.63 -12.87
CA ALA A 166 13.30 -16.17 -12.87
C ALA A 166 14.65 -15.57 -13.31
N LEU A 167 15.74 -16.35 -13.35
CA LEU A 167 17.09 -15.84 -13.67
C LEU A 167 17.16 -15.05 -14.99
N PRO A 168 16.55 -15.50 -16.12
CA PRO A 168 16.58 -14.75 -17.38
C PRO A 168 15.87 -13.40 -17.30
N HIS A 169 15.08 -13.16 -16.25
CA HIS A 169 14.24 -11.99 -16.06
C HIS A 169 14.75 -11.04 -14.97
N LEU A 170 15.88 -11.33 -14.31
CA LEU A 170 16.42 -10.51 -13.22
C LEU A 170 16.81 -9.08 -13.61
N LEU A 171 17.06 -8.83 -14.89
CA LEU A 171 17.42 -7.51 -15.42
C LEU A 171 16.41 -7.01 -16.47
N ARG A 172 15.30 -7.75 -16.68
CA ARG A 172 14.29 -7.39 -17.67
C ARG A 172 13.22 -6.48 -17.08
N THR A 173 12.64 -5.66 -17.96
CA THR A 173 11.43 -4.90 -17.68
C THR A 173 10.19 -5.64 -18.19
N VAL A 174 9.00 -5.21 -17.73
CA VAL A 174 7.72 -5.73 -18.25
C VAL A 174 7.59 -5.47 -19.75
N ALA A 175 8.04 -4.31 -20.25
CA ALA A 175 8.00 -4.00 -21.67
C ALA A 175 8.87 -4.96 -22.49
N GLN A 176 10.06 -5.35 -22.00
CA GLN A 176 10.91 -6.33 -22.66
C GLN A 176 10.28 -7.73 -22.65
N LEU A 177 9.62 -8.12 -21.55
CA LEU A 177 8.84 -9.35 -21.48
C LEU A 177 7.68 -9.33 -22.48
N ALA A 178 6.92 -8.26 -22.52
CA ALA A 178 5.78 -8.07 -23.41
C ALA A 178 6.22 -8.08 -24.89
N SER A 179 7.31 -7.39 -25.22
CA SER A 179 7.86 -7.34 -26.59
C SER A 179 8.36 -8.72 -27.07
N ALA A 180 8.95 -9.53 -26.19
CA ALA A 180 9.37 -10.89 -26.51
C ALA A 180 8.19 -11.82 -26.89
N HIS A 181 6.97 -11.43 -26.54
CA HIS A 181 5.73 -12.13 -26.88
C HIS A 181 4.85 -11.37 -27.88
N GLY A 182 5.41 -10.40 -28.63
CA GLY A 182 4.70 -9.72 -29.71
C GLY A 182 3.58 -8.78 -29.23
N ALA A 183 3.70 -8.20 -28.03
CA ALA A 183 2.67 -7.31 -27.48
C ALA A 183 2.36 -6.10 -28.39
N SER A 184 1.08 -5.86 -28.66
CA SER A 184 0.60 -4.69 -29.41
C SER A 184 0.78 -3.39 -28.60
N ALA A 185 0.62 -2.24 -29.26
CA ALA A 185 0.66 -0.94 -28.60
C ALA A 185 -0.48 -0.79 -27.59
N GLU A 186 -1.68 -1.30 -27.90
CA GLU A 186 -2.84 -1.26 -27.01
C GLU A 186 -2.59 -2.11 -25.74
N LEU A 187 -1.99 -3.31 -25.87
CA LEU A 187 -1.62 -4.12 -24.72
C LEU A 187 -0.61 -3.37 -23.83
N ARG A 188 0.38 -2.69 -24.44
CA ARG A 188 1.35 -1.88 -23.64
C ARG A 188 0.66 -0.74 -22.91
N THR A 189 -0.26 -0.01 -23.54
CA THR A 189 -1.05 1.03 -22.88
C THR A 189 -1.85 0.46 -21.70
N PHE A 190 -2.45 -0.71 -21.87
CA PHE A 190 -3.14 -1.42 -20.78
C PHE A 190 -2.19 -1.76 -19.63
N LEU A 191 -1.03 -2.36 -19.95
CA LEU A 191 -0.02 -2.71 -18.92
C LEU A 191 0.51 -1.48 -18.20
N ASP A 192 0.80 -0.40 -18.92
CA ASP A 192 1.29 0.85 -18.35
C ASP A 192 0.28 1.46 -17.37
N ALA A 193 -1.01 1.44 -17.73
CA ALA A 193 -2.07 1.92 -16.88
C ALA A 193 -2.15 1.12 -15.55
N GLN A 194 -2.07 -0.22 -15.62
CA GLN A 194 -2.07 -1.08 -14.44
C GLN A 194 -0.82 -0.87 -13.57
N LEU A 195 0.34 -0.82 -14.19
CA LEU A 195 1.63 -0.72 -13.50
C LEU A 195 1.84 0.65 -12.84
N LEU A 196 1.32 1.74 -13.42
CA LEU A 196 1.40 3.06 -12.78
C LEU A 196 0.74 3.04 -11.40
N ILE A 197 -0.41 2.36 -11.26
CA ILE A 197 -1.10 2.22 -9.97
C ILE A 197 -0.35 1.24 -9.05
N ALA A 198 0.04 0.08 -9.56
CA ALA A 198 0.49 -1.04 -8.74
C ALA A 198 2.01 -1.11 -8.57
N ALA A 199 2.82 -0.42 -9.39
CA ALA A 199 4.28 -0.41 -9.34
C ALA A 199 4.88 1.02 -9.34
N GLN A 200 4.04 2.08 -9.36
CA GLN A 200 4.44 3.50 -9.41
C GLN A 200 5.31 3.87 -10.61
N THR A 201 5.24 3.08 -11.66
CA THR A 201 5.96 3.31 -12.92
C THR A 201 5.27 2.54 -14.05
N VAL A 202 5.69 2.77 -15.29
CA VAL A 202 5.14 2.12 -16.48
C VAL A 202 6.01 0.96 -16.96
N SER A 203 5.54 0.16 -17.91
CA SER A 203 6.14 -1.13 -18.30
C SER A 203 7.60 -1.05 -18.76
N HIS A 204 8.02 0.07 -19.37
CA HIS A 204 9.40 0.23 -19.81
C HIS A 204 10.41 0.33 -18.65
N SER A 205 9.98 0.75 -17.48
CA SER A 205 10.81 0.86 -16.28
C SER A 205 10.47 -0.15 -15.19
N ALA A 206 9.23 -0.67 -15.17
CA ALA A 206 8.82 -1.67 -14.18
C ALA A 206 9.62 -2.96 -14.36
N HIS A 207 10.27 -3.41 -13.27
CA HIS A 207 11.01 -4.67 -13.26
C HIS A 207 10.07 -5.86 -13.52
N ALA A 208 10.48 -6.83 -14.37
CA ALA A 208 9.63 -7.91 -14.83
C ALA A 208 8.99 -8.74 -13.68
N LEU A 209 9.75 -9.06 -12.62
CA LEU A 209 9.22 -9.83 -11.49
C LEU A 209 8.21 -9.01 -10.66
N TYR A 210 8.54 -7.76 -10.33
CA TYR A 210 7.64 -6.88 -9.60
C TYR A 210 6.37 -6.59 -10.40
N GLY A 211 6.56 -6.19 -11.66
CA GLY A 211 5.43 -5.86 -12.53
C GLY A 211 4.53 -7.07 -12.77
N SER A 212 5.11 -8.27 -12.93
CA SER A 212 4.30 -9.49 -13.04
C SER A 212 3.48 -9.75 -11.78
N ALA A 213 4.07 -9.58 -10.58
CA ALA A 213 3.33 -9.73 -9.33
C ALA A 213 2.23 -8.66 -9.16
N ALA A 214 2.50 -7.40 -9.61
CA ALA A 214 1.56 -6.30 -9.55
C ALA A 214 0.35 -6.51 -10.49
N LEU A 215 0.60 -7.02 -11.71
CA LEU A 215 -0.43 -7.35 -12.70
C LEU A 215 -1.30 -8.56 -12.31
N ASP A 216 -0.86 -9.33 -11.32
CA ASP A 216 -1.49 -10.58 -10.90
C ASP A 216 -2.58 -10.40 -9.83
N LEU A 217 -2.81 -9.18 -9.37
CA LEU A 217 -3.77 -8.91 -8.29
C LEU A 217 -5.18 -9.42 -8.58
N PRO A 218 -5.78 -9.27 -9.80
CA PRO A 218 -7.09 -9.83 -10.10
C PRO A 218 -7.17 -11.34 -9.92
N ARG A 219 -6.20 -12.09 -10.44
CA ARG A 219 -6.14 -13.55 -10.32
C ARG A 219 -6.00 -14.02 -8.86
N ARG A 220 -5.35 -13.22 -8.00
CA ARG A 220 -5.20 -13.54 -6.58
C ARG A 220 -6.38 -13.09 -5.73
N GLY A 221 -7.34 -12.43 -6.32
CA GLY A 221 -8.56 -11.95 -5.69
C GLY A 221 -8.44 -10.52 -5.19
N VAL A 222 -9.38 -9.70 -5.63
CA VAL A 222 -9.66 -8.37 -5.13
C VAL A 222 -10.84 -8.44 -4.17
N ASN A 223 -10.79 -7.67 -3.11
CA ASN A 223 -11.81 -7.69 -2.09
C ASN A 223 -12.33 -6.27 -1.81
N HIS A 224 -13.64 -6.17 -1.67
CA HIS A 224 -14.30 -5.06 -1.02
C HIS A 224 -14.05 -5.11 0.48
N VAL A 225 -13.67 -3.99 1.08
CA VAL A 225 -13.51 -3.87 2.53
C VAL A 225 -14.73 -3.15 3.10
N HIS A 226 -15.53 -3.88 3.86
CA HIS A 226 -16.77 -3.37 4.42
C HIS A 226 -16.55 -2.18 5.36
N GLY A 227 -17.19 -1.06 5.08
CA GLY A 227 -17.03 0.21 5.79
C GLY A 227 -15.84 1.05 5.32
N GLY A 228 -15.12 0.59 4.29
CA GLY A 228 -13.97 1.24 3.66
C GLY A 228 -12.63 0.62 4.02
N ILE A 229 -11.60 0.94 3.23
CA ILE A 229 -10.24 0.33 3.34
C ILE A 229 -9.64 0.49 4.74
N GLY A 230 -9.96 1.56 5.46
CA GLY A 230 -9.50 1.85 6.82
C GLY A 230 -9.96 0.83 7.85
N ALA A 231 -10.98 0.02 7.54
CA ALA A 231 -11.43 -1.05 8.44
C ALA A 231 -10.34 -2.12 8.66
N LEU A 232 -9.41 -2.30 7.72
CA LEU A 232 -8.25 -3.17 7.91
C LEU A 232 -7.36 -2.67 9.05
N ALA A 233 -7.04 -1.38 9.04
CA ALA A 233 -6.24 -0.77 10.11
C ALA A 233 -6.99 -0.75 11.44
N SER A 234 -8.29 -0.45 11.42
CA SER A 234 -9.13 -0.47 12.64
C SER A 234 -9.18 -1.87 13.26
N THR A 235 -9.34 -2.92 12.46
CA THR A 235 -9.33 -4.32 12.93
C THR A 235 -8.02 -4.65 13.67
N LEU A 236 -6.87 -4.25 13.15
CA LEU A 236 -5.57 -4.46 13.81
C LEU A 236 -5.43 -3.60 15.07
N ALA A 237 -5.86 -2.34 15.04
CA ALA A 237 -5.80 -1.45 16.20
C ALA A 237 -6.71 -1.92 17.33
N ASP A 238 -7.89 -2.42 17.03
CA ASP A 238 -8.82 -2.98 18.01
C ASP A 238 -8.30 -4.29 18.57
N TRP A 239 -7.70 -5.15 17.74
CA TRP A 239 -7.02 -6.36 18.20
C TRP A 239 -5.89 -6.02 19.19
N LEU A 240 -5.04 -5.01 18.87
CA LEU A 240 -3.97 -4.55 19.75
C LEU A 240 -4.50 -4.09 21.10
N ARG A 241 -5.57 -3.30 21.13
CA ARG A 241 -6.20 -2.83 22.38
C ARG A 241 -6.78 -3.98 23.19
N ALA A 242 -7.46 -4.93 22.55
CA ALA A 242 -8.00 -6.12 23.19
C ALA A 242 -6.91 -7.00 23.82
N HIS A 243 -5.66 -6.90 23.30
CA HIS A 243 -4.50 -7.62 23.82
C HIS A 243 -3.58 -6.76 24.72
N GLY A 244 -4.11 -5.68 25.29
CA GLY A 244 -3.44 -4.87 26.31
C GLY A 244 -2.39 -3.89 25.79
N SER A 245 -2.32 -3.66 24.48
CA SER A 245 -1.44 -2.66 23.89
C SER A 245 -2.05 -1.27 23.88
N ALA A 246 -1.23 -0.25 24.08
CA ALA A 246 -1.64 1.14 23.95
C ALA A 246 -1.58 1.57 22.47
N VAL A 247 -2.71 2.08 21.96
CA VAL A 247 -2.78 2.76 20.65
C VAL A 247 -3.27 4.18 20.92
N HIS A 248 -2.36 5.13 20.85
CA HIS A 248 -2.62 6.54 21.11
C HIS A 248 -2.84 7.28 19.80
N TYR A 249 -4.03 7.81 19.60
CA TYR A 249 -4.37 8.74 18.51
C TYR A 249 -4.14 10.19 18.96
N ARG A 250 -3.97 11.10 18.00
CA ARG A 250 -3.65 12.51 18.21
C ARG A 250 -2.32 12.72 18.96
N HIS A 251 -1.42 11.77 18.81
CA HIS A 251 -0.07 11.83 19.39
C HIS A 251 0.95 11.91 18.25
N THR A 252 1.04 13.06 17.62
CA THR A 252 2.07 13.33 16.61
C THR A 252 3.44 13.21 17.26
N VAL A 253 4.27 12.28 16.77
CA VAL A 253 5.67 12.20 17.18
C VAL A 253 6.42 13.34 16.52
N GLU A 254 7.11 14.15 17.31
CA GLU A 254 7.88 15.32 16.87
C GLU A 254 9.38 15.08 16.92
N GLN A 255 9.82 14.14 17.75
CA GLN A 255 11.25 13.85 17.93
C GLN A 255 11.47 12.38 18.30
N ILE A 256 12.52 11.80 17.73
CA ILE A 256 13.11 10.54 18.16
C ILE A 256 14.43 10.85 18.88
N GLU A 257 14.49 10.53 20.18
CA GLU A 257 15.70 10.71 20.99
C GLU A 257 16.69 9.58 20.71
N VAL A 258 17.91 9.94 20.35
CA VAL A 258 18.98 8.99 20.02
C VAL A 258 20.14 9.16 20.99
N ARG A 259 20.67 8.05 21.53
CA ARG A 259 21.93 8.01 22.31
C ARG A 259 22.80 6.87 21.82
N SER A 260 24.06 7.13 21.53
CA SER A 260 25.06 6.14 21.09
C SER A 260 24.54 5.27 19.92
N GLY A 261 23.93 5.90 18.90
CA GLY A 261 23.41 5.20 17.71
C GLY A 261 22.15 4.35 17.94
N ARG A 262 21.44 4.55 19.05
CA ARG A 262 20.21 3.84 19.40
C ARG A 262 19.08 4.80 19.73
N ALA A 263 17.88 4.51 19.24
CA ALA A 263 16.66 5.18 19.68
C ALA A 263 16.37 4.81 21.15
N VAL A 264 16.12 5.80 22.01
CA VAL A 264 15.89 5.58 23.44
C VAL A 264 14.51 6.05 23.91
N ALA A 265 13.90 6.98 23.18
CA ALA A 265 12.55 7.46 23.44
C ALA A 265 12.00 8.19 22.21
N VAL A 266 10.70 8.43 22.21
CA VAL A 266 10.05 9.39 21.31
C VAL A 266 9.31 10.45 22.11
N ARG A 267 9.18 11.67 21.57
CA ARG A 267 8.39 12.77 22.12
C ARG A 267 7.24 13.10 21.19
N THR A 268 6.08 13.35 21.78
CA THR A 268 4.86 13.71 21.04
C THR A 268 4.49 15.18 21.26
N SER A 269 3.66 15.72 20.37
CA SER A 269 3.06 17.06 20.45
C SER A 269 2.21 17.29 21.72
N GLN A 270 1.79 16.20 22.37
CA GLN A 270 1.07 16.23 23.64
C GLN A 270 2.00 16.27 24.88
N GLY A 271 3.32 16.44 24.68
CA GLY A 271 4.31 16.42 25.73
C GLY A 271 4.62 15.05 26.31
N LEU A 272 4.03 13.98 25.76
CA LEU A 272 4.29 12.61 26.21
C LEU A 272 5.67 12.17 25.72
N ARG A 273 6.52 11.70 26.66
CA ARG A 273 7.78 11.03 26.37
C ARG A 273 7.62 9.53 26.58
N VAL A 274 7.75 8.74 25.50
CA VAL A 274 7.63 7.29 25.54
C VAL A 274 9.01 6.66 25.36
N PRO A 275 9.59 6.07 26.42
CA PRO A 275 10.87 5.38 26.31
C PRO A 275 10.72 4.07 25.54
N CYS A 276 11.73 3.71 24.75
CA CYS A 276 11.74 2.49 23.95
C CYS A 276 13.10 1.78 24.02
N ASP A 277 13.06 0.46 23.95
CA ASP A 277 14.22 -0.40 23.76
C ASP A 277 14.42 -0.69 22.25
N TYR A 278 13.31 -0.69 21.50
CA TYR A 278 13.25 -0.85 20.04
C TYR A 278 12.21 0.09 19.43
N LEU A 279 12.48 0.55 18.20
CA LEU A 279 11.63 1.47 17.46
C LEU A 279 11.24 0.89 16.10
N VAL A 280 9.97 0.98 15.74
CA VAL A 280 9.47 0.72 14.40
C VAL A 280 8.86 2.01 13.85
N ALA A 281 9.39 2.52 12.77
CA ALA A 281 8.92 3.73 12.12
C ALA A 281 8.08 3.37 10.88
N ASN A 282 6.76 3.50 10.98
CA ASN A 282 5.86 3.35 9.84
C ASN A 282 5.72 4.71 9.12
N LEU A 283 6.83 5.17 8.58
CA LEU A 283 7.03 6.50 8.03
C LEU A 283 7.72 6.42 6.67
N THR A 284 7.77 7.53 5.95
CA THR A 284 8.70 7.68 4.82
C THR A 284 10.13 7.92 5.31
N PRO A 285 11.18 7.63 4.51
CA PRO A 285 12.56 7.99 4.86
C PRO A 285 12.73 9.48 5.16
N TRP A 286 12.04 10.36 4.44
CA TRP A 286 12.06 11.81 4.66
C TRP A 286 11.48 12.19 6.03
N SER A 287 10.30 11.66 6.36
CA SER A 287 9.66 11.92 7.66
C SER A 287 10.51 11.36 8.81
N LEU A 288 11.09 10.15 8.66
CA LEU A 288 11.98 9.58 9.66
C LEU A 288 13.23 10.47 9.87
N ARG A 289 13.86 10.91 8.77
CA ARG A 289 15.02 11.82 8.85
C ARG A 289 14.68 13.12 9.57
N ALA A 290 13.50 13.70 9.30
CA ALA A 290 13.04 14.91 9.98
C ALA A 290 12.90 14.71 11.49
N LEU A 291 12.30 13.60 11.93
CA LEU A 291 12.12 13.27 13.36
C LEU A 291 13.44 12.98 14.08
N LEU A 292 14.46 12.51 13.38
CA LEU A 292 15.80 12.27 13.92
C LEU A 292 16.65 13.55 13.98
N GLY A 293 16.35 14.56 13.18
CA GLY A 293 17.06 15.82 13.12
C GLY A 293 18.57 15.63 12.94
N ALA A 294 19.37 16.23 13.82
CA ALA A 294 20.85 16.13 13.81
C ALA A 294 21.37 14.72 14.13
N ALA A 295 20.55 13.86 14.78
CA ALA A 295 20.90 12.49 15.10
C ALA A 295 20.65 11.50 13.93
N ALA A 296 20.19 12.00 12.78
CA ALA A 296 19.93 11.16 11.62
C ALA A 296 21.24 10.53 11.10
N PRO A 297 21.27 9.20 10.87
CA PRO A 297 22.43 8.54 10.28
C PRO A 297 22.81 9.15 8.92
N ALA A 298 24.10 9.28 8.65
CA ALA A 298 24.60 9.88 7.41
C ALA A 298 24.11 9.14 6.15
N ALA A 299 23.91 7.82 6.25
CA ALA A 299 23.36 7.02 5.16
C ALA A 299 21.92 7.42 4.83
N LEU A 300 21.05 7.58 5.84
CA LEU A 300 19.67 8.02 5.67
C LEU A 300 19.61 9.45 5.11
N THR A 301 20.46 10.34 5.61
CA THR A 301 20.54 11.72 5.11
C THR A 301 20.92 11.77 3.63
N ARG A 302 21.94 11.01 3.22
CA ARG A 302 22.34 10.89 1.81
C ARG A 302 21.27 10.23 0.94
N GLU A 303 20.57 9.23 1.48
CA GLU A 303 19.46 8.59 0.78
C GLU A 303 18.36 9.62 0.43
N VAL A 304 17.89 10.36 1.41
CA VAL A 304 16.82 11.36 1.24
C VAL A 304 17.23 12.47 0.27
N GLN A 305 18.49 12.89 0.28
CA GLN A 305 19.00 13.93 -0.64
C GLN A 305 19.11 13.46 -2.09
N ARG A 306 19.35 12.16 -2.32
CA ARG A 306 19.58 11.60 -3.66
C ARG A 306 18.34 11.01 -4.32
N ARG A 307 17.36 10.61 -3.52
CA ARG A 307 16.14 10.04 -4.08
C ARG A 307 15.28 11.13 -4.72
N PRO A 308 14.81 10.89 -5.95
CA PRO A 308 13.85 11.79 -6.56
C PRO A 308 12.53 11.73 -5.80
N ASP A 309 11.72 12.77 -5.98
CA ASP A 309 10.35 12.77 -5.50
C ASP A 309 9.58 11.61 -6.14
N THR A 310 8.67 11.03 -5.36
CA THR A 310 7.72 10.03 -5.85
C THR A 310 6.46 10.76 -6.37
N TRP A 311 5.47 10.00 -6.80
CA TRP A 311 4.20 10.59 -7.20
C TRP A 311 3.47 11.23 -6.02
N GLY A 312 2.75 12.31 -6.28
CA GLY A 312 1.61 12.76 -5.50
C GLY A 312 0.32 12.20 -6.08
N ALA A 313 -0.79 12.43 -5.40
CA ALA A 313 -2.11 12.14 -5.92
C ALA A 313 -2.99 13.38 -5.93
N PHE A 314 -3.82 13.48 -6.97
CA PHE A 314 -5.01 14.32 -6.94
C PHE A 314 -6.23 13.41 -6.85
N THR A 315 -7.10 13.66 -5.88
CA THR A 315 -8.26 12.82 -5.61
C THR A 315 -9.54 13.64 -5.56
N LEU A 316 -10.65 13.04 -6.02
CA LEU A 316 -12.00 13.53 -5.75
C LEU A 316 -12.72 12.52 -4.88
N TYR A 317 -13.43 13.02 -3.88
CA TYR A 317 -14.31 12.26 -3.02
C TYR A 317 -15.74 12.73 -3.30
N LEU A 318 -16.55 11.83 -3.88
CA LEU A 318 -17.88 12.17 -4.36
C LEU A 318 -18.96 11.46 -3.54
N GLY A 319 -19.94 12.22 -3.09
CA GLY A 319 -21.21 11.67 -2.63
C GLY A 319 -22.19 11.65 -3.82
N LEU A 320 -22.65 10.46 -4.20
CA LEU A 320 -23.41 10.22 -5.42
C LEU A 320 -24.83 9.78 -5.08
N ASP A 321 -25.81 10.29 -5.83
CA ASP A 321 -27.17 9.79 -5.86
C ASP A 321 -27.19 8.44 -6.60
N ALA A 322 -27.48 7.36 -5.89
CA ALA A 322 -27.40 6.01 -6.45
C ALA A 322 -28.47 5.77 -7.53
N GLN A 323 -29.62 6.45 -7.48
CA GLN A 323 -30.69 6.30 -8.46
C GLN A 323 -30.35 6.98 -9.80
N ALA A 324 -29.46 7.95 -9.79
CA ALA A 324 -29.01 8.64 -11.00
C ALA A 324 -27.87 7.90 -11.75
N LEU A 325 -27.40 6.77 -11.21
CA LEU A 325 -26.34 5.95 -11.80
C LEU A 325 -26.96 4.76 -12.58
N PRO A 326 -26.31 4.29 -13.66
CA PRO A 326 -26.72 3.07 -14.35
C PRO A 326 -26.74 1.84 -13.41
N ALA A 327 -27.68 0.94 -13.63
CA ALA A 327 -27.72 -0.35 -12.93
C ALA A 327 -26.61 -1.28 -13.43
N GLY A 328 -26.12 -2.17 -12.56
CA GLY A 328 -25.12 -3.20 -12.92
C GLY A 328 -23.70 -2.67 -13.18
N LEU A 329 -23.39 -1.45 -12.73
CA LEU A 329 -22.01 -0.93 -12.79
C LEU A 329 -21.07 -1.78 -11.94
N ALA A 330 -19.89 -2.06 -12.46
CA ALA A 330 -18.77 -2.52 -11.63
C ALA A 330 -18.39 -1.44 -10.60
N ASP A 331 -17.83 -1.86 -9.48
CA ASP A 331 -17.44 -0.89 -8.45
C ASP A 331 -16.15 -0.14 -8.80
N HIS A 332 -15.30 -0.72 -9.64
CA HIS A 332 -14.00 -0.16 -9.92
C HIS A 332 -13.76 -0.04 -11.43
N HIS A 333 -13.25 1.13 -11.83
CA HIS A 333 -12.91 1.41 -13.22
C HIS A 333 -11.56 2.13 -13.30
N GLN A 334 -10.85 1.87 -14.40
CA GLN A 334 -9.68 2.65 -14.79
C GLN A 334 -9.91 3.25 -16.17
N VAL A 335 -9.69 4.55 -16.32
CA VAL A 335 -9.87 5.26 -17.57
C VAL A 335 -8.53 5.78 -18.07
N VAL A 336 -8.15 5.44 -19.29
CA VAL A 336 -7.08 6.11 -20.04
C VAL A 336 -7.74 7.03 -21.06
N VAL A 337 -7.49 8.34 -20.92
CA VAL A 337 -8.17 9.36 -21.74
C VAL A 337 -7.60 9.41 -23.16
N ASP A 338 -6.26 9.38 -23.26
CA ASP A 338 -5.51 9.51 -24.52
C ASP A 338 -4.25 8.63 -24.47
N ALA A 339 -4.16 7.64 -25.34
CA ALA A 339 -3.03 6.71 -25.40
C ALA A 339 -1.73 7.34 -25.94
N SER A 340 -1.82 8.50 -26.59
CA SER A 340 -0.65 9.23 -27.13
C SER A 340 0.06 10.10 -26.10
N ARG A 341 -0.55 10.32 -24.93
CA ARG A 341 -0.03 11.17 -23.86
C ARG A 341 0.51 10.31 -22.71
N PRO A 342 1.51 10.80 -21.95
CA PRO A 342 1.95 10.17 -20.72
C PRO A 342 0.79 9.96 -19.74
N LEU A 343 0.81 8.86 -19.01
CA LEU A 343 -0.17 8.57 -17.95
C LEU A 343 0.07 9.47 -16.73
N GLY A 344 -0.93 9.55 -15.86
CA GLY A 344 -0.95 10.53 -14.79
C GLY A 344 -1.56 11.85 -15.25
N GLU A 345 -1.50 12.89 -14.40
CA GLU A 345 -1.98 14.26 -14.67
C GLU A 345 -3.40 14.32 -15.26
N GLY A 346 -4.31 13.43 -14.76
CA GLY A 346 -5.68 13.29 -15.25
C GLY A 346 -5.83 12.54 -16.56
N ASN A 347 -4.74 12.10 -17.22
CA ASN A 347 -4.81 11.26 -18.41
C ASN A 347 -5.08 9.78 -18.09
N SER A 348 -4.75 9.34 -16.88
CA SER A 348 -5.23 8.08 -16.33
C SER A 348 -5.94 8.33 -15.01
N VAL A 349 -7.17 7.84 -14.88
CA VAL A 349 -8.02 8.06 -13.71
C VAL A 349 -8.54 6.70 -13.22
N PHE A 350 -8.37 6.44 -11.92
CA PHE A 350 -8.99 5.31 -11.26
C PHE A 350 -10.26 5.79 -10.55
N VAL A 351 -11.39 5.12 -10.82
CA VAL A 351 -12.70 5.40 -10.24
C VAL A 351 -13.10 4.22 -9.38
N SER A 352 -13.38 4.47 -8.12
CA SER A 352 -13.81 3.44 -7.17
C SER A 352 -15.10 3.89 -6.49
N LEU A 353 -16.19 3.19 -6.77
CA LEU A 353 -17.47 3.38 -6.10
C LEU A 353 -17.54 2.45 -4.88
N SER A 354 -18.20 2.89 -3.82
CA SER A 354 -18.55 1.99 -2.72
C SER A 354 -19.48 0.90 -3.21
N ASP A 355 -19.40 -0.29 -2.63
CA ASP A 355 -20.41 -1.33 -2.86
C ASP A 355 -21.82 -0.77 -2.51
N ALA A 356 -22.78 -0.99 -3.41
CA ALA A 356 -24.14 -0.52 -3.24
C ALA A 356 -24.84 -1.14 -2.00
N LEU A 357 -24.38 -2.30 -1.56
CA LEU A 357 -24.92 -3.02 -0.40
C LEU A 357 -24.21 -2.64 0.92
N ASP A 358 -23.10 -1.93 0.88
CA ASP A 358 -22.40 -1.48 2.11
C ASP A 358 -23.00 -0.18 2.64
N ALA A 359 -24.10 -0.29 3.37
CA ALA A 359 -24.81 0.85 3.98
C ALA A 359 -23.94 1.69 4.95
N ARG A 360 -22.75 1.22 5.31
CA ARG A 360 -21.81 1.99 6.16
C ARG A 360 -21.05 3.06 5.40
N ARG A 361 -21.06 3.03 4.05
CA ARG A 361 -20.26 3.93 3.21
C ARG A 361 -20.94 5.26 2.91
N ALA A 362 -22.27 5.29 2.86
CA ALA A 362 -23.02 6.49 2.47
C ALA A 362 -24.42 6.50 3.12
N PRO A 363 -25.11 7.65 3.15
CA PRO A 363 -26.53 7.71 3.50
C PRO A 363 -27.40 6.84 2.59
N ALA A 364 -28.59 6.47 3.06
CA ALA A 364 -29.56 5.68 2.28
C ALA A 364 -29.83 6.32 0.90
N GLY A 365 -29.82 5.52 -0.15
CA GLY A 365 -30.00 5.98 -1.53
C GLY A 365 -28.76 6.67 -2.14
N MET A 366 -27.66 6.72 -1.43
CA MET A 366 -26.42 7.35 -1.88
C MET A 366 -25.28 6.35 -2.00
N ARG A 367 -24.23 6.69 -2.75
CA ARG A 367 -22.96 5.96 -2.83
C ARG A 367 -21.79 6.92 -2.61
N ALA A 368 -20.72 6.43 -1.98
CA ALA A 368 -19.44 7.14 -1.94
C ALA A 368 -18.57 6.72 -3.14
N ALA A 369 -17.82 7.65 -3.70
CA ALA A 369 -16.81 7.33 -4.70
C ALA A 369 -15.50 8.08 -4.44
N THR A 370 -14.39 7.45 -4.80
CA THR A 370 -13.05 8.04 -4.83
C THR A 370 -12.52 7.95 -6.25
N LEU A 371 -12.19 9.11 -6.84
CA LEU A 371 -11.51 9.21 -8.12
C LEU A 371 -10.07 9.64 -7.86
N SER A 372 -9.10 9.04 -8.53
CA SER A 372 -7.69 9.40 -8.31
C SER A 372 -6.89 9.41 -9.60
N THR A 373 -5.91 10.30 -9.65
CA THR A 373 -4.85 10.32 -10.67
C THR A 373 -3.50 10.61 -10.01
N HIS A 374 -2.45 10.05 -10.57
CA HIS A 374 -1.08 10.43 -10.20
C HIS A 374 -0.78 11.83 -10.71
N THR A 375 -0.05 12.63 -9.92
CA THR A 375 0.36 13.99 -10.28
C THR A 375 1.76 14.28 -9.78
N ALA A 376 2.51 15.12 -10.51
CA ALA A 376 3.78 15.66 -10.04
C ALA A 376 3.56 16.57 -8.83
N ILE A 377 4.41 16.46 -7.83
CA ILE A 377 4.27 17.14 -6.54
C ILE A 377 4.67 18.62 -6.64
N ALA A 378 5.83 18.88 -7.24
CA ALA A 378 6.46 20.21 -7.24
C ALA A 378 5.55 21.35 -7.75
N PRO A 379 4.77 21.19 -8.84
CA PRO A 379 3.88 22.26 -9.32
C PRO A 379 2.80 22.67 -8.31
N TRP A 380 2.32 21.75 -7.48
CA TRP A 380 1.32 22.07 -6.45
C TRP A 380 1.91 22.92 -5.34
N TRP A 381 3.12 22.61 -4.88
CA TRP A 381 3.83 23.36 -3.86
C TRP A 381 4.28 24.73 -4.38
N GLN A 382 4.77 24.82 -5.62
CA GLN A 382 5.14 26.09 -6.24
C GLN A 382 3.96 27.05 -6.29
N LEU A 383 2.79 26.59 -6.74
CA LEU A 383 1.58 27.42 -6.79
C LEU A 383 1.08 27.81 -5.40
N HIS A 384 1.18 26.90 -4.43
CA HIS A 384 0.82 27.21 -3.05
C HIS A 384 1.72 28.31 -2.45
N HIS A 385 3.03 28.19 -2.63
CA HIS A 385 3.99 29.19 -2.12
C HIS A 385 3.91 30.53 -2.86
N ALA A 386 3.57 30.51 -4.14
CA ALA A 386 3.37 31.75 -4.91
C ALA A 386 2.14 32.54 -4.47
N GLY A 387 1.18 31.88 -3.81
CA GLY A 387 -0.08 32.51 -3.43
C GLY A 387 -1.00 32.82 -4.62
N GLY A 388 -2.02 33.66 -4.40
CA GLY A 388 -2.98 34.03 -5.44
C GLY A 388 -3.98 32.94 -5.81
N SER A 389 -4.61 33.06 -6.98
CA SER A 389 -5.68 32.16 -7.45
C SER A 389 -5.20 30.88 -8.16
N ALA A 390 -3.97 30.85 -8.64
CA ALA A 390 -3.45 29.80 -9.54
C ALA A 390 -3.54 28.38 -8.94
N TYR A 391 -3.35 28.23 -7.63
CA TYR A 391 -3.54 26.95 -6.96
C TYR A 391 -5.01 26.49 -7.01
N ALA A 392 -5.96 27.41 -6.75
CA ALA A 392 -7.40 27.11 -6.80
C ALA A 392 -7.85 26.80 -8.23
N GLU A 393 -7.35 27.54 -9.20
CA GLU A 393 -7.62 27.34 -10.65
C GLU A 393 -7.13 25.96 -11.10
N ARG A 394 -5.88 25.57 -10.76
CA ARG A 394 -5.37 24.24 -11.05
C ARG A 394 -6.23 23.15 -10.41
N LYS A 395 -6.63 23.33 -9.15
CA LYS A 395 -7.50 22.40 -8.43
C LYS A 395 -8.86 22.25 -9.11
N ALA A 396 -9.45 23.34 -9.58
CA ALA A 396 -10.71 23.34 -10.33
C ALA A 396 -10.56 22.63 -11.69
N ALA A 397 -9.48 22.93 -12.43
CA ALA A 397 -9.20 22.29 -13.71
C ALA A 397 -9.05 20.77 -13.60
N TYR A 398 -8.30 20.29 -12.59
CA TYR A 398 -8.19 18.83 -12.33
C TYR A 398 -9.53 18.21 -11.92
N THR A 399 -10.34 18.92 -11.15
CA THR A 399 -11.69 18.45 -10.77
C THR A 399 -12.53 18.20 -12.03
N GLN A 400 -12.58 19.15 -12.94
CA GLN A 400 -13.33 19.01 -14.21
C GLN A 400 -12.75 17.89 -15.07
N GLN A 401 -11.44 17.79 -15.17
CA GLN A 401 -10.77 16.76 -15.95
C GLN A 401 -11.06 15.33 -15.43
N LEU A 402 -11.02 15.12 -14.11
CA LEU A 402 -11.33 13.81 -13.52
C LEU A 402 -12.81 13.45 -13.68
N LEU A 403 -13.72 14.40 -13.51
CA LEU A 403 -15.15 14.17 -13.74
C LEU A 403 -15.42 13.82 -15.21
N ALA A 404 -14.82 14.53 -16.15
CA ALA A 404 -14.95 14.24 -17.58
C ALA A 404 -14.39 12.87 -17.96
N ALA A 405 -13.27 12.46 -17.34
CA ALA A 405 -12.74 11.10 -17.52
C ALA A 405 -13.68 10.04 -16.94
N ALA A 406 -14.21 10.28 -15.75
CA ALA A 406 -15.12 9.35 -15.06
C ALA A 406 -16.45 9.15 -15.79
N GLU A 407 -16.96 10.16 -16.51
CA GLU A 407 -18.17 10.04 -17.35
C GLU A 407 -18.05 8.93 -18.42
N ARG A 408 -16.83 8.62 -18.89
CA ARG A 408 -16.60 7.52 -19.84
C ARG A 408 -16.85 6.13 -19.23
N ALA A 409 -16.59 5.99 -17.93
CA ALA A 409 -16.71 4.73 -17.20
C ALA A 409 -18.04 4.62 -16.47
N VAL A 410 -18.53 5.73 -15.95
CA VAL A 410 -19.75 5.84 -15.14
C VAL A 410 -20.60 6.97 -15.71
N PRO A 411 -21.41 6.68 -16.77
CA PRO A 411 -22.24 7.70 -17.40
C PRO A 411 -23.22 8.33 -16.38
N GLY A 412 -23.27 9.65 -16.38
CA GLY A 412 -24.10 10.42 -15.46
C GLY A 412 -23.50 10.69 -14.09
N ILE A 413 -22.22 10.34 -13.83
CA ILE A 413 -21.57 10.56 -12.52
C ILE A 413 -21.57 12.03 -12.12
N SER A 414 -21.37 12.96 -13.05
CA SER A 414 -21.38 14.40 -12.74
C SER A 414 -22.79 14.84 -12.30
N ARG A 415 -23.84 14.37 -12.98
CA ARG A 415 -25.24 14.65 -12.60
C ARG A 415 -25.63 14.00 -11.27
N ALA A 416 -25.10 12.82 -10.99
CA ALA A 416 -25.34 12.10 -9.74
C ALA A 416 -24.61 12.74 -8.54
N THR A 417 -23.58 13.57 -8.77
CA THR A 417 -22.76 14.16 -7.71
C THR A 417 -23.57 15.16 -6.86
N ARG A 418 -23.67 14.90 -5.56
CA ARG A 418 -24.28 15.78 -4.54
C ARG A 418 -23.25 16.39 -3.60
N LEU A 419 -22.08 15.78 -3.48
CA LEU A 419 -20.95 16.24 -2.71
C LEU A 419 -19.68 16.00 -3.52
N CYS A 420 -18.78 17.01 -3.58
CA CYS A 420 -17.48 16.87 -4.21
C CYS A 420 -16.42 17.55 -3.32
N LEU A 421 -15.42 16.77 -2.93
CA LEU A 421 -14.24 17.25 -2.20
C LEU A 421 -13.00 16.90 -3.02
N ALA A 422 -12.03 17.80 -3.08
CA ALA A 422 -10.78 17.55 -3.81
C ALA A 422 -9.58 17.54 -2.86
N GLY A 423 -8.77 16.49 -2.93
CA GLY A 423 -7.49 16.33 -2.26
C GLY A 423 -6.32 16.51 -3.23
N THR A 424 -5.28 17.21 -2.79
CA THR A 424 -4.04 17.50 -3.53
C THR A 424 -2.85 16.96 -2.74
N PRO A 425 -1.60 16.96 -3.26
CA PRO A 425 -0.43 16.62 -2.45
C PRO A 425 -0.34 17.35 -1.12
N LEU A 426 -0.73 18.64 -1.05
CA LEU A 426 -0.80 19.39 0.21
C LEU A 426 -1.80 18.77 1.20
N THR A 427 -2.95 18.32 0.71
CA THR A 427 -3.96 17.63 1.51
C THR A 427 -3.40 16.33 2.08
N PHE A 428 -2.68 15.56 1.26
CA PHE A 428 -2.06 14.31 1.70
C PHE A 428 -0.97 14.56 2.76
N GLU A 429 -0.10 15.55 2.58
CA GLU A 429 0.89 15.89 3.61
C GLU A 429 0.22 16.26 4.92
N TYR A 430 -0.78 17.14 4.87
CA TYR A 430 -1.48 17.61 6.07
C TYR A 430 -2.11 16.45 6.88
N PHE A 431 -2.79 15.52 6.20
CA PHE A 431 -3.52 14.46 6.88
C PHE A 431 -2.70 13.19 7.17
N THR A 432 -1.62 12.95 6.44
CA THR A 432 -0.83 11.71 6.58
C THR A 432 0.57 11.93 7.14
N GLY A 433 1.01 13.19 7.28
CA GLY A 433 2.37 13.52 7.69
C GLY A 433 3.46 13.06 6.73
N ARG A 434 3.09 12.70 5.49
CA ARG A 434 4.04 12.27 4.46
C ARG A 434 4.69 13.49 3.83
N ALA A 435 6.01 13.51 3.78
CA ALA A 435 6.76 14.62 3.21
C ALA A 435 6.24 14.98 1.81
N GLN A 436 5.91 16.26 1.60
CA GLN A 436 5.38 16.85 0.36
C GLN A 436 4.08 16.18 -0.17
N GLY A 437 3.44 15.32 0.59
CA GLY A 437 2.27 14.56 0.15
C GLY A 437 2.57 13.44 -0.83
N MET A 438 3.80 12.92 -0.83
CA MET A 438 4.19 11.76 -1.63
C MET A 438 3.35 10.53 -1.30
N VAL A 439 2.91 9.79 -2.30
CA VAL A 439 2.09 8.57 -2.16
C VAL A 439 2.71 7.39 -2.90
N GLY A 440 2.33 6.18 -2.52
CA GLY A 440 2.62 4.93 -3.25
C GLY A 440 4.02 4.36 -3.10
N GLY A 441 4.91 4.96 -2.31
CA GLY A 441 6.27 4.48 -2.10
C GLY A 441 7.18 4.68 -3.32
N PHE A 442 8.21 3.84 -3.47
CA PHE A 442 9.19 3.95 -4.55
C PHE A 442 8.78 3.14 -5.78
N ALA A 443 9.11 3.66 -6.96
CA ALA A 443 8.93 2.96 -8.22
C ALA A 443 9.69 1.61 -8.24
N GLN A 444 9.00 0.56 -8.63
CA GLN A 444 9.53 -0.81 -8.60
C GLN A 444 10.31 -1.15 -9.89
N THR A 445 11.49 -0.56 -10.01
CA THR A 445 12.31 -0.63 -11.23
C THR A 445 13.46 -1.64 -11.14
N SER A 446 13.79 -2.14 -9.95
CA SER A 446 14.94 -3.04 -9.74
C SER A 446 14.74 -3.91 -8.51
N LEU A 447 15.24 -5.15 -8.54
CA LEU A 447 15.33 -6.02 -7.36
C LEU A 447 16.54 -5.67 -6.49
N PHE A 448 17.60 -5.09 -7.08
CA PHE A 448 18.87 -4.85 -6.41
C PHE A 448 18.94 -3.46 -5.77
N ASN A 449 18.15 -2.51 -6.27
CA ASN A 449 18.10 -1.15 -5.74
C ASN A 449 16.79 -0.91 -4.94
N VAL A 450 16.43 -1.89 -4.12
CA VAL A 450 15.27 -1.75 -3.22
C VAL A 450 15.71 -1.26 -1.86
N ARG A 451 14.81 -0.60 -1.16
CA ARG A 451 15.06 -0.14 0.20
C ARG A 451 14.70 -1.24 1.19
N GLY A 452 15.67 -1.63 2.02
CA GLY A 452 15.48 -2.51 3.17
C GLY A 452 14.89 -1.78 4.39
N PRO A 453 14.60 -2.49 5.49
CA PRO A 453 14.00 -1.92 6.69
C PRO A 453 14.99 -1.13 7.58
N HIS A 454 16.29 -1.26 7.38
CA HIS A 454 17.30 -0.68 8.27
C HIS A 454 17.35 0.84 8.18
N THR A 455 17.44 1.50 9.33
CA THR A 455 17.49 2.97 9.44
C THR A 455 18.89 3.53 9.61
N GLY A 456 19.87 2.66 9.90
CA GLY A 456 21.21 3.03 10.34
C GLY A 456 21.33 3.17 11.86
N LEU A 457 20.25 3.07 12.63
CA LEU A 457 20.25 2.93 14.08
C LEU A 457 20.21 1.45 14.46
N ALA A 458 20.90 1.07 15.53
CA ALA A 458 21.08 -0.34 15.92
C ALA A 458 19.77 -1.03 16.39
N ASN A 459 18.73 -0.27 16.73
CA ASN A 459 17.47 -0.79 17.28
C ASN A 459 16.23 -0.16 16.65
N ALA A 460 16.34 0.35 15.41
CA ALA A 460 15.22 0.99 14.74
C ALA A 460 15.05 0.48 13.32
N TRP A 461 13.82 0.20 12.91
CA TRP A 461 13.44 -0.28 11.58
C TRP A 461 12.39 0.62 10.96
N LEU A 462 12.46 0.76 9.65
CA LEU A 462 11.42 1.39 8.83
C LEU A 462 10.48 0.29 8.30
N VAL A 463 9.19 0.61 8.22
CA VAL A 463 8.15 -0.23 7.61
C VAL A 463 7.20 0.67 6.81
N GLY A 464 6.51 0.13 5.84
CA GLY A 464 5.57 0.86 4.97
C GLY A 464 5.90 0.69 3.50
N ASP A 465 5.24 1.49 2.66
CA ASP A 465 5.31 1.38 1.20
C ASP A 465 6.68 1.73 0.59
N SER A 466 7.51 2.47 1.31
CA SER A 466 8.88 2.80 0.89
C SER A 466 9.88 1.67 1.15
N VAL A 467 9.47 0.56 1.76
CA VAL A 467 10.33 -0.57 2.14
C VAL A 467 9.88 -1.83 1.39
N PHE A 468 10.84 -2.64 0.92
CA PHE A 468 10.53 -3.92 0.27
C PHE A 468 9.55 -4.78 1.09
N PRO A 469 8.54 -5.38 0.49
CA PRO A 469 8.26 -5.51 -0.95
C PRO A 469 7.58 -4.31 -1.60
N GLY A 470 7.28 -3.26 -0.87
CA GLY A 470 6.75 -2.02 -1.40
C GLY A 470 5.26 -1.82 -1.12
N GLN A 471 4.62 -1.08 -2.01
CA GLN A 471 3.24 -0.62 -1.87
C GLN A 471 2.18 -1.72 -1.96
N SER A 472 0.95 -1.35 -1.86
CA SER A 472 -0.32 -2.10 -1.69
C SER A 472 -0.57 -2.53 -0.25
N THR A 473 -1.82 -2.79 0.10
CA THR A 473 -2.17 -3.29 1.45
C THR A 473 -1.50 -4.63 1.73
N ALA A 474 -1.46 -5.53 0.73
CA ALA A 474 -0.77 -6.82 0.81
C ALA A 474 0.76 -6.64 0.94
N GLY A 475 1.35 -5.73 0.16
CA GLY A 475 2.80 -5.45 0.18
C GLY A 475 3.26 -4.91 1.53
N VAL A 476 2.57 -3.89 2.07
CA VAL A 476 2.93 -3.31 3.38
C VAL A 476 2.66 -4.27 4.54
N THR A 477 1.67 -5.16 4.43
CA THR A 477 1.42 -6.24 5.40
C THR A 477 2.57 -7.23 5.40
N LEU A 478 3.02 -7.66 4.23
CA LEU A 478 4.19 -8.54 4.09
C LEU A 478 5.46 -7.86 4.61
N GLY A 479 5.65 -6.56 4.34
CA GLY A 479 6.71 -5.74 4.92
C GLY A 479 6.67 -5.71 6.45
N GLY A 480 5.47 -5.54 7.01
CA GLY A 480 5.23 -5.58 8.46
C GLY A 480 5.60 -6.93 9.09
N MET A 481 5.24 -8.03 8.44
CA MET A 481 5.63 -9.39 8.88
C MET A 481 7.16 -9.57 8.87
N ARG A 482 7.85 -9.03 7.87
CA ARG A 482 9.32 -9.09 7.76
C ARG A 482 9.98 -8.26 8.86
N VAL A 483 9.49 -7.05 9.11
CA VAL A 483 10.03 -6.17 10.17
C VAL A 483 9.76 -6.77 11.56
N ALA A 484 8.59 -7.35 11.80
CA ALA A 484 8.31 -8.04 13.06
C ALA A 484 9.35 -9.14 13.34
N ARG A 485 9.67 -9.98 12.34
CA ARG A 485 10.70 -11.02 12.45
C ARG A 485 12.09 -10.42 12.73
N ALA A 486 12.46 -9.32 12.05
CA ALA A 486 13.75 -8.66 12.26
C ALA A 486 13.87 -8.11 13.69
N VAL A 487 12.80 -7.48 14.20
CA VAL A 487 12.75 -7.00 15.59
C VAL A 487 12.86 -8.17 16.58
N MET A 488 12.11 -9.26 16.37
CA MET A 488 12.19 -10.44 17.23
C MET A 488 13.59 -11.06 17.26
N ALA A 489 14.24 -11.16 16.10
CA ALA A 489 15.60 -11.66 16.00
C ALA A 489 16.62 -10.79 16.75
N ALA A 490 16.44 -9.47 16.74
CA ALA A 490 17.30 -8.52 17.44
C ALA A 490 16.97 -8.44 18.95
N ALA A 491 15.70 -8.57 19.32
CA ALA A 491 15.25 -8.42 20.71
C ALA A 491 15.46 -9.69 21.55
N GLY A 492 15.58 -10.87 20.93
CA GLY A 492 15.63 -12.17 21.60
C GLY A 492 14.27 -12.57 22.20
N PRO A 493 14.17 -13.66 22.96
CA PRO A 493 12.92 -14.15 23.51
C PRO A 493 12.19 -13.09 24.37
N ALA A 494 10.87 -13.00 24.21
CA ALA A 494 10.05 -12.10 25.00
C ALA A 494 9.89 -12.61 26.44
N SER A 495 9.91 -11.69 27.40
CA SER A 495 9.71 -11.99 28.82
C SER A 495 8.28 -11.80 29.29
N TRP A 496 7.40 -11.28 28.44
CA TRP A 496 6.00 -11.04 28.75
C TRP A 496 5.14 -12.24 28.37
N GLN A 497 4.30 -12.70 29.27
CA GLN A 497 3.34 -13.78 29.01
C GLN A 497 1.95 -13.18 28.79
N LEU A 498 1.30 -13.59 27.70
CA LEU A 498 -0.12 -13.33 27.49
C LEU A 498 -0.93 -13.95 28.63
N PRO A 499 -2.07 -13.37 29.05
CA PRO A 499 -3.00 -14.00 29.98
C PRO A 499 -3.33 -15.42 29.53
N HIS A 500 -3.38 -16.38 30.46
CA HIS A 500 -3.51 -17.83 30.18
C HIS A 500 -4.69 -18.22 29.28
N SER A 501 -5.75 -17.41 29.17
CA SER A 501 -6.90 -17.62 28.29
C SER A 501 -6.60 -17.42 26.78
N GLN A 502 -5.41 -16.97 26.40
CA GLN A 502 -5.06 -16.62 25.03
C GLN A 502 -3.79 -17.33 24.50
N GLN A 503 -3.24 -18.29 25.28
CA GLN A 503 -2.06 -19.07 24.87
C GLN A 503 -2.45 -20.27 24.00
N THR A 504 -2.93 -20.06 22.78
CA THR A 504 -3.04 -21.14 21.80
C THR A 504 -1.95 -21.01 20.75
N ALA A 505 -1.07 -22.05 20.73
CA ALA A 505 -0.06 -22.37 19.73
C ALA A 505 1.03 -21.29 19.44
N ALA A 506 2.15 -21.41 20.14
CA ALA A 506 3.34 -20.57 20.01
C ALA A 506 4.37 -21.05 18.99
N SER A 507 3.99 -21.70 17.91
CA SER A 507 4.94 -22.06 16.84
C SER A 507 4.51 -21.47 15.50
N TRP A 508 5.27 -20.49 15.03
CA TRP A 508 5.21 -20.00 13.65
C TRP A 508 5.84 -21.03 12.71
N HIS A 509 5.18 -22.14 12.45
CA HIS A 509 5.47 -22.93 11.27
C HIS A 509 4.57 -22.43 10.16
N ILE A 510 5.17 -21.78 9.16
CA ILE A 510 4.54 -21.64 7.84
C ILE A 510 4.40 -23.09 7.33
N PRO A 511 3.19 -23.58 7.01
CA PRO A 511 3.09 -24.88 6.38
C PRO A 511 3.94 -24.86 5.12
N SER A 512 4.90 -25.76 5.02
CA SER A 512 5.51 -26.12 3.75
C SER A 512 4.39 -26.69 2.90
N THR A 513 3.89 -25.92 1.95
CA THR A 513 3.02 -26.44 0.89
C THR A 513 3.78 -27.54 0.17
N GLN A 514 3.30 -28.77 0.30
CA GLN A 514 3.66 -29.88 -0.57
C GLN A 514 3.24 -29.57 -2.00
#